data_9cbcb2234b5957ef1544e58fd6c4754f
#
_entry.id   9cbcb2234b5957ef1544e58fd6c4754f
#
_cell.length_a   1.000
_cell.length_b   1.000
_cell.length_c   1.000
_cell.angle_alpha   90.00
_cell.angle_beta   90.00
_cell.angle_gamma   90.00
#
_symmetry.space_group_name_H-M   'P 1'
#
loop_
_entity.id
_entity.type
_entity.pdbx_description
1 polymer ?
#
loop_
_entity_poly.entity_id
_entity_poly.type
_entity_poly.pdbx_seq_one_letter_code
_entity_poly.pdbx_strand_id
1 'polypeptide(L)'
;NDIASAVKWIREHAPEFGGDPAKIVLMGHSAGCHMVTLVGLDPRPLATVGLKPSDLKGIVSWSGGAFDLVDKVNGGGMYASYIHLNFGDDPATWRDASPIAHVGDAKPFPVFLFASAADGNAASREISDKMAALIRDKGGDARSLLLVGKAHQAANHEIGMQGDITGPELVRFVREVTGCL
;
A
#
# COMPACT_ATOMS: atom_id res chain seq x y z
N ASN A 1 9.58 4.24 -10.76
CA ASN A 1 10.57 5.04 -10.00
C ASN A 1 10.02 6.36 -9.43
N ASP A 2 8.89 6.86 -9.92
CA ASP A 2 8.36 8.18 -9.55
C ASP A 2 8.02 8.30 -8.06
N ILE A 3 7.47 7.24 -7.46
CA ILE A 3 7.21 7.22 -6.00
C ILE A 3 8.52 7.34 -5.21
N ALA A 4 9.56 6.61 -5.60
CA ALA A 4 10.86 6.70 -4.93
C ALA A 4 11.45 8.10 -5.02
N SER A 5 11.35 8.73 -6.20
CA SER A 5 11.78 10.12 -6.40
C SER A 5 10.96 11.10 -5.55
N ALA A 6 9.65 10.89 -5.45
CA ALA A 6 8.77 11.71 -4.60
C ALA A 6 9.12 11.56 -3.11
N VAL A 7 9.39 10.33 -2.65
CA VAL A 7 9.81 10.08 -1.26
C VAL A 7 11.13 10.78 -0.96
N LYS A 8 12.10 10.69 -1.88
CA LYS A 8 13.37 11.42 -1.73
C LYS A 8 13.15 12.90 -1.61
N TRP A 9 12.35 13.49 -2.52
CA TRP A 9 12.04 14.91 -2.51
C TRP A 9 11.38 15.35 -1.20
N ILE A 10 10.36 14.59 -0.75
CA ILE A 10 9.70 14.86 0.54
C ILE A 10 10.69 14.81 1.69
N ARG A 11 11.58 13.81 1.71
CA ARG A 11 12.59 13.68 2.77
C ARG A 11 13.54 14.86 2.82
N GLU A 12 13.91 15.40 1.67
CA GLU A 12 14.83 16.55 1.56
C GLU A 12 14.15 17.88 1.93
N HIS A 13 12.84 18.02 1.61
CA HIS A 13 12.13 19.30 1.73
C HIS A 13 11.09 19.36 2.85
N ALA A 14 10.71 18.25 3.46
CA ALA A 14 9.70 18.25 4.55
C ALA A 14 9.99 19.29 5.66
N PRO A 15 11.24 19.52 6.10
CA PRO A 15 11.54 20.51 7.11
C PRO A 15 11.13 21.94 6.72
N GLU A 16 11.16 22.28 5.42
CA GLU A 16 10.75 23.59 4.91
C GLU A 16 9.26 23.88 5.15
N PHE A 17 8.46 22.79 5.30
CA PHE A 17 7.02 22.82 5.53
C PHE A 17 6.63 22.41 6.96
N GLY A 18 7.61 22.32 7.88
CA GLY A 18 7.39 21.90 9.26
C GLY A 18 7.19 20.39 9.42
N GLY A 19 7.47 19.59 8.40
CA GLY A 19 7.41 18.13 8.44
C GLY A 19 8.69 17.49 9.00
N ASP A 20 8.55 16.28 9.54
CA ASP A 20 9.69 15.48 10.01
C ASP A 20 10.09 14.46 8.92
N PRO A 21 11.28 14.59 8.31
CA PRO A 21 11.75 13.69 7.25
C PRO A 21 11.93 12.22 7.70
N ALA A 22 11.95 11.97 9.01
CA ALA A 22 12.01 10.63 9.57
C ALA A 22 10.62 10.00 9.81
N LYS A 23 9.54 10.73 9.52
CA LYS A 23 8.15 10.30 9.82
C LYS A 23 7.27 10.23 8.57
N ILE A 24 7.76 9.60 7.52
CA ILE A 24 7.06 9.49 6.25
C ILE A 24 6.15 8.26 6.26
N VAL A 25 4.88 8.47 5.90
CA VAL A 25 3.89 7.42 5.62
C VAL A 25 3.44 7.56 4.17
N LEU A 26 3.43 6.45 3.42
CA LEU A 26 2.86 6.43 2.07
C LEU A 26 1.45 5.88 2.10
N MET A 27 0.53 6.58 1.44
CA MET A 27 -0.84 6.11 1.24
C MET A 27 -1.15 6.02 -0.25
N GLY A 28 -1.80 4.93 -0.66
CA GLY A 28 -2.29 4.74 -2.01
C GLY A 28 -3.72 4.23 -2.02
N HIS A 29 -4.55 4.76 -2.93
CA HIS A 29 -5.92 4.31 -3.18
C HIS A 29 -5.99 3.56 -4.51
N SER A 30 -6.81 2.52 -4.60
CA SER A 30 -7.05 1.77 -5.84
C SER A 30 -5.75 1.20 -6.45
N ALA A 31 -5.35 1.60 -7.65
CA ALA A 31 -4.06 1.25 -8.25
C ALA A 31 -2.87 1.72 -7.40
N GLY A 32 -3.03 2.84 -6.69
CA GLY A 32 -2.01 3.32 -5.74
C GLY A 32 -1.73 2.33 -4.59
N CYS A 33 -2.70 1.48 -4.22
CA CYS A 33 -2.49 0.42 -3.23
C CYS A 33 -1.39 -0.54 -3.67
N HIS A 34 -1.44 -0.99 -4.91
CA HIS A 34 -0.42 -1.84 -5.51
C HIS A 34 0.95 -1.14 -5.47
N MET A 35 1.00 0.11 -5.93
CA MET A 35 2.24 0.87 -6.05
C MET A 35 2.94 1.11 -4.71
N VAL A 36 2.21 1.60 -3.69
CA VAL A 36 2.81 1.87 -2.37
C VAL A 36 3.18 0.59 -1.63
N THR A 37 2.38 -0.49 -1.81
CA THR A 37 2.68 -1.79 -1.22
C THR A 37 3.94 -2.40 -1.83
N LEU A 38 4.09 -2.32 -3.16
CA LEU A 38 5.30 -2.77 -3.85
C LEU A 38 6.54 -2.03 -3.36
N VAL A 39 6.49 -0.69 -3.28
CA VAL A 39 7.60 0.14 -2.77
C VAL A 39 7.94 -0.19 -1.31
N GLY A 40 6.95 -0.57 -0.50
CA GLY A 40 7.17 -0.97 0.90
C GLY A 40 7.75 -2.37 1.08
N LEU A 41 7.65 -3.25 0.08
CA LEU A 41 8.09 -4.65 0.13
C LEU A 41 9.30 -4.94 -0.74
N ASP A 42 9.43 -4.28 -1.90
CA ASP A 42 10.57 -4.40 -2.79
C ASP A 42 11.59 -3.29 -2.49
N PRO A 43 12.81 -3.61 -2.06
CA PRO A 43 13.81 -2.59 -1.74
C PRO A 43 14.37 -1.88 -2.99
N ARG A 44 14.24 -2.46 -4.17
CA ARG A 44 14.88 -1.96 -5.41
C ARG A 44 14.46 -0.54 -5.79
N PRO A 45 13.17 -0.17 -5.79
CA PRO A 45 12.78 1.19 -6.17
C PRO A 45 13.40 2.27 -5.28
N LEU A 46 13.36 2.10 -3.97
CA LEU A 46 13.94 3.07 -3.02
C LEU A 46 15.47 3.09 -3.05
N ALA A 47 16.11 1.97 -3.34
CA ALA A 47 17.56 1.89 -3.48
C ALA A 47 18.09 2.78 -4.63
N THR A 48 17.30 3.00 -5.69
CA THR A 48 17.70 3.90 -6.80
C THR A 48 17.91 5.35 -6.37
N VAL A 49 17.34 5.73 -5.23
CA VAL A 49 17.45 7.08 -4.66
C VAL A 49 18.20 7.09 -3.31
N GLY A 50 18.88 6.00 -2.97
CA GLY A 50 19.67 5.88 -1.75
C GLY A 50 18.84 5.65 -0.48
N LEU A 51 17.59 5.20 -0.62
CA LEU A 51 16.67 4.91 0.48
C LEU A 51 16.34 3.41 0.55
N LYS A 52 15.67 3.00 1.61
CA LYS A 52 15.20 1.65 1.84
C LYS A 52 13.78 1.66 2.43
N PRO A 53 13.00 0.58 2.32
CA PRO A 53 11.64 0.52 2.86
C PRO A 53 11.52 0.89 4.34
N SER A 54 12.50 0.54 5.16
CA SER A 54 12.52 0.91 6.59
C SER A 54 12.76 2.41 6.88
N ASP A 55 13.03 3.23 5.88
CA ASP A 55 13.02 4.68 6.00
C ASP A 55 11.59 5.25 6.03
N LEU A 56 10.60 4.43 5.63
CA LEU A 56 9.18 4.72 5.76
C LEU A 56 8.66 4.20 7.09
N LYS A 57 7.81 4.95 7.78
CA LYS A 57 7.16 4.54 9.02
C LYS A 57 5.95 3.65 8.77
N GLY A 58 5.20 3.92 7.72
CA GLY A 58 4.02 3.15 7.39
C GLY A 58 3.66 3.16 5.91
N ILE A 59 2.96 2.12 5.51
CA ILE A 59 2.33 1.97 4.20
C ILE A 59 0.84 1.77 4.41
N VAL A 60 0.03 2.61 3.78
CA VAL A 60 -1.44 2.51 3.81
C VAL A 60 -1.95 2.15 2.42
N SER A 61 -2.43 0.93 2.29
CA SER A 61 -3.15 0.43 1.13
C SER A 61 -4.64 0.63 1.34
N TRP A 62 -5.25 1.63 0.68
CA TRP A 62 -6.60 2.08 0.96
C TRP A 62 -7.55 1.72 -0.17
N SER A 63 -8.40 0.72 0.04
CA SER A 63 -9.39 0.24 -0.94
C SER A 63 -8.77 -0.26 -2.25
N GLY A 64 -7.89 -1.26 -2.16
CA GLY A 64 -7.29 -1.93 -3.31
C GLY A 64 -7.01 -3.41 -3.02
N GLY A 65 -6.53 -4.17 -4.01
CA GLY A 65 -6.32 -5.60 -3.85
C GLY A 65 -5.52 -6.27 -4.98
N ALA A 66 -4.80 -5.49 -5.81
CA ALA A 66 -3.97 -6.04 -6.89
C ALA A 66 -2.55 -6.36 -6.37
N PHE A 67 -2.45 -7.27 -5.39
CA PHE A 67 -1.17 -7.64 -4.78
C PHE A 67 -0.54 -8.90 -5.38
N ASP A 68 -1.33 -9.68 -6.13
CA ASP A 68 -0.88 -10.84 -6.92
C ASP A 68 -1.40 -10.68 -8.36
N LEU A 69 -0.55 -10.20 -9.26
CA LEU A 69 -0.94 -9.93 -10.64
C LEU A 69 -1.11 -11.23 -11.43
N VAL A 70 -0.36 -12.28 -11.09
CA VAL A 70 -0.51 -13.60 -11.73
C VAL A 70 -1.89 -14.18 -11.44
N ASP A 71 -2.32 -14.13 -10.18
CA ASP A 71 -3.66 -14.58 -9.78
C ASP A 71 -4.76 -13.75 -10.48
N LYS A 72 -4.58 -12.43 -10.56
CA LYS A 72 -5.53 -11.55 -11.26
C LYS A 72 -5.64 -11.83 -12.76
N VAL A 73 -4.53 -12.15 -13.43
CA VAL A 73 -4.56 -12.53 -14.85
C VAL A 73 -5.26 -13.89 -15.01
N ASN A 74 -4.94 -14.88 -14.18
CA ASN A 74 -5.57 -16.19 -14.21
C ASN A 74 -7.08 -16.13 -13.94
N GLY A 75 -7.54 -15.18 -13.12
CA GLY A 75 -8.96 -14.92 -12.87
C GLY A 75 -9.70 -14.29 -14.07
N GLY A 76 -8.99 -13.78 -15.07
CA GLY A 76 -9.56 -13.18 -16.26
C GLY A 76 -10.27 -11.84 -16.05
N GLY A 77 -11.07 -11.46 -17.04
CA GLY A 77 -11.91 -10.26 -16.98
C GLY A 77 -11.12 -8.94 -17.12
N MET A 78 -11.72 -7.87 -16.61
CA MET A 78 -11.20 -6.51 -16.77
C MET A 78 -9.81 -6.33 -16.14
N TYR A 79 -9.54 -6.96 -14.98
CA TYR A 79 -8.23 -6.88 -14.33
C TYR A 79 -7.13 -7.50 -15.17
N ALA A 80 -7.38 -8.66 -15.78
CA ALA A 80 -6.43 -9.29 -16.69
C ALA A 80 -6.08 -8.35 -17.86
N SER A 81 -7.10 -7.73 -18.49
CA SER A 81 -6.89 -6.77 -19.58
C SER A 81 -6.04 -5.58 -19.15
N TYR A 82 -6.27 -5.02 -17.97
CA TYR A 82 -5.45 -3.93 -17.43
C TYR A 82 -4.01 -4.36 -17.15
N ILE A 83 -3.80 -5.58 -16.68
CA ILE A 83 -2.45 -6.08 -16.40
C ILE A 83 -1.69 -6.29 -17.71
N HIS A 84 -2.31 -6.90 -18.70
CA HIS A 84 -1.71 -7.04 -20.04
C HIS A 84 -1.34 -5.67 -20.65
N LEU A 85 -2.23 -4.69 -20.54
CA LEU A 85 -1.99 -3.35 -21.07
C LEU A 85 -0.81 -2.64 -20.40
N ASN A 86 -0.63 -2.80 -19.10
CA ASN A 86 0.37 -2.04 -18.34
C ASN A 86 1.68 -2.80 -18.11
N PHE A 87 1.66 -4.14 -18.11
CA PHE A 87 2.81 -4.99 -17.78
C PHE A 87 3.19 -5.95 -18.89
N GLY A 88 2.47 -5.92 -20.05
CA GLY A 88 2.68 -6.86 -21.15
C GLY A 88 2.19 -8.27 -20.85
N ASP A 89 2.71 -9.26 -21.58
CA ASP A 89 2.19 -10.64 -21.57
C ASP A 89 3.12 -11.64 -20.88
N ASP A 90 4.22 -11.17 -20.32
CA ASP A 90 5.20 -12.04 -19.67
C ASP A 90 4.84 -12.33 -18.21
N PRO A 91 4.55 -13.60 -17.85
CA PRO A 91 4.26 -13.99 -16.47
C PRO A 91 5.40 -13.69 -15.46
N ALA A 92 6.65 -13.62 -15.92
CA ALA A 92 7.77 -13.25 -15.05
C ALA A 92 7.68 -11.78 -14.66
N THR A 93 7.30 -10.91 -15.59
CA THR A 93 7.02 -9.49 -15.34
C THR A 93 5.87 -9.31 -14.35
N TRP A 94 4.77 -10.06 -14.51
CA TRP A 94 3.64 -10.00 -13.56
C TRP A 94 4.05 -10.42 -12.16
N ARG A 95 4.85 -11.50 -12.05
CA ARG A 95 5.36 -11.97 -10.74
C ARG A 95 6.27 -10.93 -10.11
N ASP A 96 7.21 -10.37 -10.88
CA ASP A 96 8.14 -9.35 -10.39
C ASP A 96 7.42 -8.06 -9.97
N ALA A 97 6.34 -7.69 -10.66
CA ALA A 97 5.50 -6.56 -10.30
C ALA A 97 4.47 -6.86 -9.19
N SER A 98 4.35 -8.09 -8.71
CA SER A 98 3.39 -8.47 -7.67
C SER A 98 3.94 -8.19 -6.27
N PRO A 99 3.33 -7.31 -5.46
CA PRO A 99 3.76 -7.06 -4.08
C PRO A 99 3.93 -8.32 -3.24
N ILE A 100 3.06 -9.32 -3.42
CA ILE A 100 3.09 -10.58 -2.67
C ILE A 100 4.39 -11.37 -2.89
N ALA A 101 5.02 -11.24 -4.05
CA ALA A 101 6.26 -11.93 -4.39
C ALA A 101 7.47 -11.40 -3.59
N HIS A 102 7.38 -10.18 -3.06
CA HIS A 102 8.45 -9.49 -2.34
C HIS A 102 8.27 -9.53 -0.81
N VAL A 103 7.29 -10.26 -0.30
CA VAL A 103 7.12 -10.39 1.15
C VAL A 103 8.32 -11.11 1.76
N GLY A 104 9.17 -10.36 2.42
CA GLY A 104 10.40 -10.85 3.05
C GLY A 104 11.70 -10.27 2.50
N ASP A 105 11.65 -9.55 1.36
CA ASP A 105 12.84 -8.96 0.73
C ASP A 105 13.28 -7.67 1.46
N ALA A 106 12.32 -6.90 1.97
CA ALA A 106 12.55 -5.61 2.64
C ALA A 106 12.52 -5.74 4.17
N LYS A 107 13.55 -6.25 4.78
CA LYS A 107 13.67 -6.29 6.26
C LYS A 107 14.68 -5.25 6.76
N PRO A 108 14.35 -4.49 7.84
CA PRO A 108 13.06 -4.42 8.54
C PRO A 108 11.96 -3.75 7.70
N PHE A 109 10.71 -4.17 7.93
CA PHE A 109 9.55 -3.63 7.23
C PHE A 109 9.09 -2.28 7.77
N PRO A 110 8.46 -1.40 6.97
CA PRO A 110 7.51 -0.41 7.49
C PRO A 110 6.27 -1.12 8.10
N VAL A 111 5.47 -0.41 8.87
CA VAL A 111 4.18 -0.93 9.35
C VAL A 111 3.14 -0.84 8.23
N PHE A 112 2.34 -1.88 8.01
CA PHE A 112 1.33 -1.90 6.94
C PHE A 112 -0.10 -1.81 7.48
N LEU A 113 -0.93 -1.02 6.81
CA LEU A 113 -2.38 -1.02 6.94
C LEU A 113 -3.02 -1.35 5.58
N PHE A 114 -3.72 -2.47 5.51
CA PHE A 114 -4.51 -2.90 4.34
C PHE A 114 -5.99 -2.66 4.62
N ALA A 115 -6.54 -1.60 4.06
CA ALA A 115 -7.95 -1.25 4.21
C ALA A 115 -8.75 -1.66 2.97
N SER A 116 -9.85 -2.38 3.14
CA SER A 116 -10.73 -2.87 2.07
C SER A 116 -12.07 -2.18 2.15
N ALA A 117 -12.59 -1.68 1.02
CA ALA A 117 -13.96 -1.19 0.93
C ALA A 117 -14.99 -2.32 1.15
N ALA A 118 -16.16 -1.97 1.68
CA ALA A 118 -17.22 -2.92 2.05
C ALA A 118 -18.28 -3.13 0.96
N ASP A 119 -18.01 -2.72 -0.27
CA ASP A 119 -18.94 -2.76 -1.41
C ASP A 119 -19.18 -4.16 -2.01
N GLY A 120 -19.04 -5.19 -1.19
CA GLY A 120 -19.34 -6.58 -1.56
C GLY A 120 -18.21 -7.34 -2.22
N ASN A 121 -17.02 -6.75 -2.36
CA ASN A 121 -15.87 -7.46 -2.90
C ASN A 121 -15.13 -8.25 -1.81
N ALA A 122 -15.67 -9.43 -1.46
CA ALA A 122 -15.06 -10.34 -0.49
C ALA A 122 -13.58 -10.66 -0.85
N ALA A 123 -13.27 -10.77 -2.13
CA ALA A 123 -11.91 -11.05 -2.60
C ALA A 123 -10.91 -9.94 -2.25
N SER A 124 -11.32 -8.67 -2.24
CA SER A 124 -10.44 -7.57 -1.82
C SER A 124 -10.12 -7.62 -0.32
N ARG A 125 -11.07 -8.07 0.49
CA ARG A 125 -10.84 -8.28 1.91
C ARG A 125 -9.91 -9.47 2.15
N GLU A 126 -10.20 -10.59 1.49
CA GLU A 126 -9.41 -11.83 1.62
C GLU A 126 -7.94 -11.60 1.27
N ILE A 127 -7.65 -10.93 0.15
CA ILE A 127 -6.27 -10.63 -0.23
C ILE A 127 -5.60 -9.64 0.73
N SER A 128 -6.33 -8.70 1.31
CA SER A 128 -5.81 -7.78 2.33
C SER A 128 -5.45 -8.50 3.62
N ASP A 129 -6.33 -9.40 4.08
CA ASP A 129 -6.09 -10.26 5.24
C ASP A 129 -4.90 -11.19 5.00
N LYS A 130 -4.79 -11.79 3.80
CA LYS A 130 -3.67 -12.63 3.38
C LYS A 130 -2.35 -11.86 3.39
N MET A 131 -2.30 -10.67 2.81
CA MET A 131 -1.08 -9.83 2.81
C MET A 131 -0.64 -9.48 4.22
N ALA A 132 -1.58 -9.06 5.08
CA ALA A 132 -1.26 -8.74 6.46
C ALA A 132 -0.73 -9.97 7.22
N ALA A 133 -1.32 -11.16 7.01
CA ALA A 133 -0.85 -12.40 7.61
C ALA A 133 0.58 -12.77 7.15
N LEU A 134 0.84 -12.73 5.83
CA LEU A 134 2.15 -13.05 5.27
C LEU A 134 3.26 -12.14 5.82
N ILE A 135 2.99 -10.84 5.96
CA ILE A 135 3.97 -9.89 6.51
C ILE A 135 4.23 -10.20 7.99
N ARG A 136 3.19 -10.48 8.79
CA ARG A 136 3.35 -10.89 10.20
C ARG A 136 4.15 -12.19 10.35
N ASP A 137 3.89 -13.17 9.50
CA ASP A 137 4.62 -14.46 9.50
C ASP A 137 6.12 -14.27 9.21
N LYS A 138 6.48 -13.20 8.51
CA LYS A 138 7.87 -12.80 8.24
C LYS A 138 8.46 -11.87 9.31
N GLY A 139 7.70 -11.58 10.39
CA GLY A 139 8.14 -10.75 11.52
C GLY A 139 7.91 -9.25 11.34
N GLY A 140 7.10 -8.83 10.35
CA GLY A 140 6.64 -7.46 10.20
C GLY A 140 5.39 -7.16 11.02
N ASP A 141 5.01 -5.88 11.10
CA ASP A 141 3.72 -5.44 11.64
C ASP A 141 2.80 -5.05 10.49
N ALA A 142 1.64 -5.71 10.43
CA ALA A 142 0.63 -5.46 9.40
C ALA A 142 -0.76 -5.72 9.93
N ARG A 143 -1.72 -4.86 9.53
CA ARG A 143 -3.12 -4.92 9.95
C ARG A 143 -4.02 -4.88 8.72
N SER A 144 -5.18 -5.50 8.83
CA SER A 144 -6.27 -5.34 7.86
C SER A 144 -7.45 -4.61 8.51
N LEU A 145 -8.15 -3.80 7.73
CA LEU A 145 -9.28 -3.00 8.16
C LEU A 145 -10.41 -3.09 7.12
N LEU A 146 -11.63 -3.34 7.56
CA LEU A 146 -12.81 -3.23 6.72
C LEU A 146 -13.38 -1.79 6.85
N LEU A 147 -13.47 -1.08 5.73
CA LEU A 147 -14.08 0.25 5.65
C LEU A 147 -15.60 0.09 5.57
N VAL A 148 -16.23 -0.15 6.73
CA VAL A 148 -17.66 -0.45 6.84
C VAL A 148 -18.49 0.67 6.21
N GLY A 149 -19.46 0.29 5.35
CA GLY A 149 -20.36 1.23 4.69
C GLY A 149 -19.75 2.08 3.59
N LYS A 150 -18.49 1.84 3.23
CA LYS A 150 -17.82 2.59 2.15
C LYS A 150 -17.69 1.75 0.89
N ALA A 151 -18.16 2.29 -0.23
CA ALA A 151 -17.83 1.81 -1.57
C ALA A 151 -16.42 2.27 -1.98
N HIS A 152 -15.87 1.68 -3.03
CA HIS A 152 -14.49 1.90 -3.48
C HIS A 152 -14.11 3.38 -3.60
N GLN A 153 -14.93 4.18 -4.29
CA GLN A 153 -14.65 5.61 -4.47
C GLN A 153 -14.93 6.42 -3.20
N ALA A 154 -16.04 6.11 -2.50
CA ALA A 154 -16.42 6.76 -1.25
C ALA A 154 -15.34 6.61 -0.18
N ALA A 155 -14.70 5.45 -0.11
CA ALA A 155 -13.60 5.18 0.80
C ALA A 155 -12.47 6.23 0.74
N ASN A 156 -12.24 6.82 -0.44
CA ASN A 156 -11.24 7.87 -0.64
C ASN A 156 -11.84 9.28 -0.54
N HIS A 157 -12.97 9.52 -1.22
CA HIS A 157 -13.51 10.88 -1.37
C HIS A 157 -14.15 11.41 -0.09
N GLU A 158 -14.57 10.53 0.81
CA GLU A 158 -15.27 10.90 2.04
C GLU A 158 -14.37 10.99 3.27
N ILE A 159 -13.05 10.79 3.12
CA ILE A 159 -12.11 10.94 4.23
C ILE A 159 -12.17 12.36 4.77
N GLY A 160 -12.47 12.50 6.08
CA GLY A 160 -12.57 13.77 6.76
C GLY A 160 -13.88 14.53 6.54
N MET A 161 -14.85 13.99 5.79
CA MET A 161 -16.17 14.58 5.66
C MET A 161 -17.01 14.36 6.93
N GLN A 162 -18.09 15.12 7.08
CA GLN A 162 -19.00 14.95 8.21
C GLN A 162 -19.59 13.53 8.22
N GLY A 163 -19.46 12.83 9.35
CA GLY A 163 -19.92 11.44 9.50
C GLY A 163 -18.95 10.38 9.00
N ASP A 164 -17.73 10.76 8.58
CA ASP A 164 -16.71 9.80 8.22
C ASP A 164 -16.21 9.04 9.47
N ILE A 165 -16.35 7.72 9.43
CA ILE A 165 -15.90 6.81 10.49
C ILE A 165 -14.57 6.14 10.15
N THR A 166 -14.07 6.29 8.93
CA THR A 166 -12.87 5.60 8.41
C THR A 166 -11.62 6.47 8.50
N GLY A 167 -11.76 7.79 8.30
CA GLY A 167 -10.65 8.74 8.46
C GLY A 167 -10.03 8.75 9.86
N PRO A 168 -10.81 8.68 10.96
CA PRO A 168 -10.25 8.51 12.30
C PRO A 168 -9.33 7.30 12.46
N GLU A 169 -9.63 6.18 11.81
CA GLU A 169 -8.77 4.98 11.81
C GLU A 169 -7.45 5.22 11.07
N LEU A 170 -7.51 5.92 9.94
CA LEU A 170 -6.30 6.34 9.21
C LEU A 170 -5.43 7.26 10.06
N VAL A 171 -6.04 8.27 10.69
CA VAL A 171 -5.31 9.22 11.58
C VAL A 171 -4.70 8.48 12.76
N ARG A 172 -5.43 7.54 13.38
CA ARG A 172 -4.92 6.71 14.47
C ARG A 172 -3.69 5.92 14.02
N PHE A 173 -3.76 5.24 12.88
CA PHE A 173 -2.63 4.50 12.34
C PHE A 173 -1.40 5.40 12.12
N VAL A 174 -1.59 6.56 11.46
CA VAL A 174 -0.49 7.50 11.21
C VAL A 174 0.15 7.97 12.52
N ARG A 175 -0.64 8.33 13.52
CA ARG A 175 -0.14 8.73 14.84
C ARG A 175 0.65 7.63 15.53
N GLU A 176 0.16 6.40 15.52
CA GLU A 176 0.83 5.25 16.12
C GLU A 176 2.21 5.01 15.50
N VAL A 177 2.30 4.96 14.16
CA VAL A 177 3.56 4.62 13.48
C VAL A 177 4.56 5.76 13.46
N THR A 178 4.11 7.01 13.58
CA THR A 178 4.99 8.19 13.57
C THR A 178 5.30 8.71 14.97
N GLY A 179 4.56 8.28 15.99
CA GLY A 179 4.65 8.85 17.33
C GLY A 179 4.22 10.33 17.41
N CYS A 180 3.42 10.82 16.45
CA CYS A 180 2.83 12.16 16.48
C CYS A 180 1.59 12.16 17.38
N LEU A 181 1.43 13.21 18.20
CA LEU A 181 0.26 13.39 19.08
C LEU A 181 -0.96 13.94 18.32
#